data_4f0b27f7d2748ddfd3685fe85d6e44ae
#
_entry.id   4f0b27f7d2748ddfd3685fe85d6e44ae
#
_cell.length_a   1.000
_cell.length_b   1.000
_cell.length_c   1.000
_cell.angle_alpha   90.00
_cell.angle_beta   90.00
_cell.angle_gamma   90.00
#
_symmetry.space_group_name_H-M   'P 1'
#
loop_
_entity.id
_entity.type
_entity.pdbx_description
1 polymer ?
#
loop_
_entity_poly.entity_id
_entity_poly.type
_entity_poly.pdbx_seq_one_letter_code
_entity_poly.pdbx_strand_id
1 'polypeptide(L)'
;MRRIGLILFSCWICFASMQIKAQDKTLSLEQTLDIIRKYHPVAKQAAIEVSMAKAALQSSRGAFDPAFYLNTDRKTFTGVDYYFHSNPELKIPTWFGIDVKAGVENNFGQRIAPDITLSKSSYIGVTIPVLKGLLFDKRRAALKQGKIMVNMSRQEQLLMLNDLLFDATDAYWKWVSAQQSYLIFTNALTTNKARFELVRKAFISGDRAGIDTTEALSQLQTIEAMQTQYGFELQKARLTLSNFLWKENNEPYELGEDIQPDPSWNLVPLPTYPLPNLGQTIDTAIQFHPKLVSMDFKMDVLNLEKRLKFQSLLPKFDINYNFLDKGYAFNNMLGQPLFNNNYKYGVLFALPLLQREARGDYKMAGLKINDLDFSTMQTRLEISNKVKTYFNELLAMQKQSILFQDNVRNQQALLKAEEMRFSIGESSMFLVNARENKLLETTQKLAELKTKFFKSLMAVQWAAGQVR
;
A
#
# COMPACT_ATOMS: atom_id res chain seq x y z
N MET A 1 -38.91 -63.01 -32.71
CA MET A 1 -37.76 -63.91 -32.41
C MET A 1 -36.54 -63.08 -32.08
N ARG A 2 -36.03 -63.28 -30.85
CA ARG A 2 -34.62 -63.25 -30.48
C ARG A 2 -33.93 -61.85 -30.51
N ARG A 3 -33.16 -61.44 -29.52
CA ARG A 3 -32.76 -61.93 -28.18
C ARG A 3 -32.26 -60.77 -27.39
N ILE A 4 -32.55 -60.79 -26.12
CA ILE A 4 -32.10 -59.92 -24.99
C ILE A 4 -30.57 -60.07 -24.94
N GLY A 5 -29.90 -58.89 -24.85
CA GLY A 5 -28.50 -58.78 -24.46
C GLY A 5 -28.38 -57.78 -23.32
N LEU A 6 -28.39 -58.29 -22.08
CA LEU A 6 -28.04 -57.55 -20.86
C LEU A 6 -26.57 -57.17 -20.92
N ILE A 7 -26.25 -55.87 -20.90
CA ILE A 7 -24.90 -55.40 -20.59
C ILE A 7 -24.98 -54.77 -19.22
N LEU A 8 -24.44 -55.48 -18.26
CA LEU A 8 -24.13 -54.99 -16.90
C LEU A 8 -23.10 -53.89 -17.00
N PHE A 9 -23.53 -52.64 -16.78
CA PHE A 9 -22.64 -51.49 -16.62
C PHE A 9 -22.21 -51.46 -15.15
N SER A 10 -21.02 -52.01 -14.88
CA SER A 10 -20.34 -51.99 -13.60
C SER A 10 -20.01 -50.53 -13.27
N CYS A 11 -20.75 -49.98 -12.33
CA CYS A 11 -20.52 -48.66 -11.74
C CYS A 11 -19.30 -48.75 -10.79
N TRP A 12 -18.13 -48.50 -11.35
CA TRP A 12 -16.88 -48.35 -10.58
C TRP A 12 -16.91 -46.96 -9.95
N ILE A 13 -17.45 -46.87 -8.74
CA ILE A 13 -17.36 -45.67 -7.91
C ILE A 13 -15.93 -45.56 -7.51
N CYS A 14 -15.16 -44.71 -8.21
CA CYS A 14 -13.92 -44.18 -7.74
C CYS A 14 -14.20 -43.32 -6.48
N PHE A 15 -14.05 -43.94 -5.32
CA PHE A 15 -13.81 -43.22 -4.07
C PHE A 15 -12.48 -42.46 -4.26
N ALA A 16 -12.54 -41.28 -4.82
CA ALA A 16 -11.49 -40.31 -4.63
C ALA A 16 -11.46 -40.04 -3.15
N SER A 17 -10.54 -40.68 -2.42
CA SER A 17 -10.15 -40.34 -1.08
C SER A 17 -9.72 -38.89 -1.14
N MET A 18 -10.61 -37.97 -0.83
CA MET A 18 -10.27 -36.62 -0.36
C MET A 18 -9.35 -36.84 0.85
N GLN A 19 -8.05 -36.83 0.61
CA GLN A 19 -7.11 -36.60 1.68
C GLN A 19 -7.52 -35.24 2.27
N ILE A 20 -8.27 -35.28 3.37
CA ILE A 20 -8.37 -34.16 4.31
C ILE A 20 -6.93 -33.96 4.74
N LYS A 21 -6.24 -33.01 4.09
CA LYS A 21 -4.99 -32.47 4.63
C LYS A 21 -5.34 -32.06 6.03
N ALA A 22 -4.78 -32.77 7.03
CA ALA A 22 -4.79 -32.33 8.40
C ALA A 22 -4.34 -30.88 8.34
N GLN A 23 -5.22 -29.97 8.75
CA GLN A 23 -4.98 -28.54 8.74
C GLN A 23 -3.73 -28.35 9.61
N ASP A 24 -2.63 -27.94 8.98
CA ASP A 24 -1.37 -27.75 9.67
C ASP A 24 -1.66 -26.87 10.90
N LYS A 25 -1.46 -27.43 12.09
CA LYS A 25 -1.63 -26.70 13.36
C LYS A 25 -0.56 -25.63 13.54
N THR A 26 0.24 -25.38 12.52
CA THR A 26 1.32 -24.40 12.52
C THR A 26 1.08 -23.33 11.45
N LEU A 27 1.41 -22.09 11.78
CA LEU A 27 1.33 -20.94 10.88
C LEU A 27 2.73 -20.36 10.71
N SER A 28 3.23 -20.32 9.47
CA SER A 28 4.52 -19.70 9.13
C SER A 28 4.35 -18.19 8.85
N LEU A 29 5.46 -17.45 8.92
CA LEU A 29 5.47 -16.04 8.54
C LEU A 29 5.03 -15.85 7.08
N GLU A 30 5.54 -16.67 6.16
CA GLU A 30 5.23 -16.58 4.73
C GLU A 30 3.73 -16.79 4.47
N GLN A 31 3.13 -17.84 5.06
CA GLN A 31 1.68 -18.07 4.98
C GLN A 31 0.87 -16.89 5.55
N THR A 32 1.33 -16.33 6.67
CA THR A 32 0.69 -15.15 7.29
C THR A 32 0.70 -13.97 6.33
N LEU A 33 1.84 -13.65 5.73
CA LEU A 33 1.98 -12.54 4.80
C LEU A 33 1.17 -12.76 3.51
N ASP A 34 1.07 -13.99 3.02
CA ASP A 34 0.25 -14.32 1.84
C ASP A 34 -1.25 -14.14 2.10
N ILE A 35 -1.74 -14.52 3.28
CA ILE A 35 -3.12 -14.27 3.70
C ILE A 35 -3.39 -12.75 3.71
N ILE A 36 -2.47 -11.98 4.27
CA ILE A 36 -2.59 -10.52 4.39
C ILE A 36 -2.59 -9.84 3.02
N ARG A 37 -1.68 -10.23 2.13
CA ARG A 37 -1.65 -9.69 0.75
C ARG A 37 -2.97 -9.91 0.02
N LYS A 38 -3.61 -11.06 0.22
CA LYS A 38 -4.82 -11.44 -0.51
C LYS A 38 -6.10 -10.86 0.09
N TYR A 39 -6.20 -10.84 1.40
CA TYR A 39 -7.50 -10.67 2.06
C TYR A 39 -7.59 -9.44 2.96
N HIS A 40 -6.46 -8.85 3.39
CA HIS A 40 -6.49 -7.72 4.32
C HIS A 40 -7.13 -6.48 3.69
N PRO A 41 -8.04 -5.77 4.41
CA PRO A 41 -8.74 -4.59 3.89
C PRO A 41 -7.81 -3.50 3.36
N VAL A 42 -6.70 -3.22 4.04
CA VAL A 42 -5.71 -2.20 3.60
C VAL A 42 -5.06 -2.60 2.27
N ALA A 43 -4.77 -3.88 2.02
CA ALA A 43 -4.25 -4.34 0.74
C ALA A 43 -5.28 -4.13 -0.40
N LYS A 44 -6.57 -4.36 -0.11
CA LYS A 44 -7.67 -4.07 -1.04
C LYS A 44 -7.86 -2.57 -1.26
N GLN A 45 -7.78 -1.75 -0.20
CA GLN A 45 -7.82 -0.28 -0.31
C GLN A 45 -6.69 0.24 -1.20
N ALA A 46 -5.46 -0.25 -1.02
CA ALA A 46 -4.32 0.11 -1.86
C ALA A 46 -4.56 -0.21 -3.35
N ALA A 47 -5.23 -1.33 -3.66
CA ALA A 47 -5.63 -1.67 -5.04
C ALA A 47 -6.75 -0.78 -5.59
N ILE A 48 -7.67 -0.36 -4.71
CA ILE A 48 -8.77 0.58 -5.07
C ILE A 48 -8.19 1.95 -5.41
N GLU A 49 -7.17 2.46 -4.72
CA GLU A 49 -6.52 3.74 -5.03
C GLU A 49 -5.95 3.77 -6.46
N VAL A 50 -5.32 2.68 -6.90
CA VAL A 50 -4.88 2.54 -8.30
C VAL A 50 -6.07 2.57 -9.28
N SER A 51 -7.19 1.94 -8.89
CA SER A 51 -8.41 1.95 -9.70
C SER A 51 -9.06 3.33 -9.77
N MET A 52 -9.03 4.10 -8.68
CA MET A 52 -9.47 5.50 -8.64
C MET A 52 -8.59 6.38 -9.54
N ALA A 53 -7.27 6.20 -9.53
CA ALA A 53 -6.37 6.91 -10.44
C ALA A 53 -6.65 6.58 -11.92
N LYS A 54 -6.98 5.32 -12.25
CA LYS A 54 -7.41 4.92 -13.59
C LYS A 54 -8.73 5.57 -14.00
N ALA A 55 -9.70 5.65 -13.09
CA ALA A 55 -10.97 6.33 -13.32
C ALA A 55 -10.77 7.85 -13.53
N ALA A 56 -9.88 8.49 -12.77
CA ALA A 56 -9.50 9.88 -12.97
C ALA A 56 -8.81 10.11 -14.34
N LEU A 57 -7.97 9.17 -14.79
CA LEU A 57 -7.42 9.20 -16.15
C LEU A 57 -8.53 9.07 -17.22
N GLN A 58 -9.52 8.21 -17.01
CA GLN A 58 -10.67 8.09 -17.90
C GLN A 58 -11.47 9.40 -17.96
N SER A 59 -11.73 10.02 -16.81
CA SER A 59 -12.37 11.34 -16.73
C SER A 59 -11.59 12.41 -17.50
N SER A 60 -10.25 12.41 -17.41
CA SER A 60 -9.42 13.36 -18.15
C SER A 60 -9.45 13.17 -19.68
N ARG A 61 -9.77 11.95 -20.15
CA ARG A 61 -10.02 11.67 -21.58
C ARG A 61 -11.33 12.27 -22.05
N GLY A 62 -12.34 12.35 -21.18
CA GLY A 62 -13.64 12.96 -21.48
C GLY A 62 -13.56 14.43 -21.91
N ALA A 63 -12.44 15.13 -21.62
CA ALA A 63 -12.19 16.48 -22.17
C ALA A 63 -12.00 16.52 -23.69
N PHE A 64 -11.86 15.36 -24.34
CA PHE A 64 -11.74 15.19 -25.79
C PHE A 64 -12.99 14.56 -26.42
N ASP A 65 -14.01 14.26 -25.63
CA ASP A 65 -15.24 13.68 -26.13
C ASP A 65 -16.02 14.70 -26.97
N PRO A 66 -16.64 14.26 -28.07
CA PRO A 66 -17.56 15.12 -28.83
C PRO A 66 -18.71 15.57 -27.92
N ALA A 67 -19.05 16.84 -28.00
CA ALA A 67 -20.15 17.43 -27.24
C ALA A 67 -21.14 18.12 -28.18
N PHE A 68 -22.43 17.82 -27.92
CA PHE A 68 -23.52 18.48 -28.60
C PHE A 68 -24.01 19.66 -27.77
N TYR A 69 -24.07 20.83 -28.42
CA TYR A 69 -24.57 22.07 -27.83
C TYR A 69 -25.84 22.49 -28.54
N LEU A 70 -26.80 23.02 -27.82
CA LEU A 70 -27.99 23.68 -28.35
C LEU A 70 -28.11 25.03 -27.68
N ASN A 71 -27.78 26.09 -28.40
CA ASN A 71 -27.98 27.45 -27.95
C ASN A 71 -29.25 28.00 -28.61
N THR A 72 -30.21 28.42 -27.80
CA THR A 72 -31.48 28.98 -28.27
C THR A 72 -31.79 30.27 -27.54
N ASP A 73 -31.95 31.36 -28.29
CA ASP A 73 -32.29 32.66 -27.76
C ASP A 73 -33.52 33.22 -28.47
N ARG A 74 -34.50 33.72 -27.72
CA ARG A 74 -35.68 34.39 -28.24
C ARG A 74 -35.91 35.69 -27.48
N LYS A 75 -36.20 36.75 -28.21
CA LYS A 75 -36.58 38.05 -27.65
C LYS A 75 -37.91 38.48 -28.20
N THR A 76 -38.87 38.65 -27.30
CA THR A 76 -40.19 39.26 -27.60
C THR A 76 -40.35 40.50 -26.69
N PHE A 77 -40.76 41.63 -27.29
CA PHE A 77 -40.94 42.85 -26.57
C PHE A 77 -42.22 43.58 -27.11
N THR A 78 -43.13 43.94 -26.21
CA THR A 78 -44.45 44.55 -26.55
C THR A 78 -45.23 43.73 -27.58
N GLY A 79 -45.24 42.40 -27.47
CA GLY A 79 -45.96 41.50 -28.38
C GLY A 79 -45.30 41.27 -29.74
N VAL A 80 -44.17 41.88 -30.00
CA VAL A 80 -43.40 41.70 -31.26
C VAL A 80 -42.27 40.73 -31.05
N ASP A 81 -42.17 39.67 -31.86
CA ASP A 81 -41.06 38.76 -31.91
C ASP A 81 -39.84 39.43 -32.59
N TYR A 82 -38.90 39.89 -31.80
CA TYR A 82 -37.68 40.55 -32.29
C TYR A 82 -36.77 39.59 -33.00
N TYR A 83 -36.42 38.50 -32.36
CA TYR A 83 -35.63 37.42 -32.94
C TYR A 83 -35.86 36.09 -32.24
N PHE A 84 -35.65 35.03 -32.96
CA PHE A 84 -35.45 33.67 -32.52
C PHE A 84 -34.17 33.16 -33.18
N HIS A 85 -33.20 32.80 -32.36
CA HIS A 85 -31.93 32.22 -32.79
C HIS A 85 -31.80 30.82 -32.18
N SER A 86 -31.47 29.82 -32.99
CA SER A 86 -31.23 28.45 -32.53
C SER A 86 -30.03 27.86 -33.26
N ASN A 87 -29.01 27.43 -32.50
CA ASN A 87 -27.77 26.90 -33.02
C ASN A 87 -27.43 25.56 -32.38
N PRO A 88 -27.95 24.42 -32.91
CA PRO A 88 -27.41 23.12 -32.59
C PRO A 88 -26.01 22.96 -33.21
N GLU A 89 -25.03 22.68 -32.38
CA GLU A 89 -23.61 22.51 -32.75
C GLU A 89 -23.04 21.21 -32.16
N LEU A 90 -22.39 20.40 -32.99
CA LEU A 90 -21.51 19.31 -32.57
C LEU A 90 -20.07 19.83 -32.54
N LYS A 91 -19.43 19.81 -31.38
CA LYS A 91 -18.04 20.20 -31.19
C LYS A 91 -17.18 18.99 -30.87
N ILE A 92 -16.10 18.79 -31.62
CA ILE A 92 -15.15 17.68 -31.52
C ILE A 92 -13.78 18.25 -31.17
N PRO A 93 -13.36 18.22 -29.88
CA PRO A 93 -12.01 18.60 -29.46
C PRO A 93 -11.00 17.58 -29.98
N THR A 94 -9.90 18.02 -30.59
CA THR A 94 -8.86 17.09 -31.04
C THR A 94 -7.68 17.05 -30.07
N TRP A 95 -6.92 15.95 -30.11
CA TRP A 95 -5.73 15.74 -29.26
C TRP A 95 -4.56 16.68 -29.62
N PHE A 96 -4.53 17.24 -30.81
CA PHE A 96 -3.52 18.20 -31.28
C PHE A 96 -3.90 19.69 -31.05
N GLY A 97 -5.05 19.94 -30.40
CA GLY A 97 -5.41 21.27 -29.89
C GLY A 97 -6.33 22.09 -30.80
N ILE A 98 -6.74 21.56 -31.93
CA ILE A 98 -7.73 22.16 -32.81
C ILE A 98 -9.12 21.61 -32.45
N ASP A 99 -10.13 22.48 -32.36
CA ASP A 99 -11.50 22.04 -32.19
C ASP A 99 -12.20 22.05 -33.55
N VAL A 100 -12.77 20.91 -33.96
CA VAL A 100 -13.63 20.80 -35.15
C VAL A 100 -15.08 20.99 -34.72
N LYS A 101 -15.87 21.68 -35.46
CA LYS A 101 -17.28 21.94 -35.18
C LYS A 101 -18.13 21.84 -36.42
N ALA A 102 -19.35 21.35 -36.24
CA ALA A 102 -20.38 21.33 -37.28
C ALA A 102 -21.72 21.71 -36.66
N GLY A 103 -22.48 22.55 -37.30
CA GLY A 103 -23.74 23.00 -36.72
C GLY A 103 -24.66 23.66 -37.78
N VAL A 104 -25.82 24.06 -37.25
CA VAL A 104 -26.83 24.75 -38.04
C VAL A 104 -27.27 26.00 -37.29
N GLU A 105 -27.28 27.14 -37.99
CA GLU A 105 -27.83 28.39 -37.47
C GLU A 105 -29.24 28.58 -38.05
N ASN A 106 -30.25 28.73 -37.19
CA ASN A 106 -31.61 29.08 -37.55
C ASN A 106 -31.94 30.46 -36.98
N ASN A 107 -32.17 31.44 -37.84
CA ASN A 107 -32.41 32.80 -37.44
C ASN A 107 -33.75 33.28 -38.03
N PHE A 108 -34.71 33.57 -37.15
CA PHE A 108 -36.05 34.05 -37.51
C PHE A 108 -36.42 35.26 -36.66
N GLY A 109 -37.28 36.16 -37.17
CA GLY A 109 -37.80 37.29 -36.42
C GLY A 109 -38.01 38.52 -37.25
N GLN A 110 -38.77 39.48 -36.73
CA GLN A 110 -39.13 40.71 -37.45
C GLN A 110 -38.06 41.81 -37.37
N ARG A 111 -37.16 41.72 -36.38
CA ARG A 111 -36.13 42.71 -36.09
C ARG A 111 -34.78 42.08 -35.81
N ILE A 112 -34.30 41.29 -36.74
CA ILE A 112 -32.95 40.70 -36.65
C ILE A 112 -31.92 41.78 -36.96
N ALA A 113 -30.80 41.78 -36.19
CA ALA A 113 -29.70 42.70 -36.46
C ALA A 113 -29.12 42.50 -37.85
N PRO A 114 -28.62 43.57 -38.52
CA PRO A 114 -28.16 43.50 -39.91
C PRO A 114 -27.02 42.53 -40.17
N ASP A 115 -26.26 42.17 -39.14
CA ASP A 115 -25.16 41.22 -39.14
C ASP A 115 -25.61 39.75 -39.04
N ILE A 116 -26.90 39.50 -38.75
CA ILE A 116 -27.46 38.16 -38.70
C ILE A 116 -28.26 37.87 -39.97
N THR A 117 -27.84 36.82 -40.68
CA THR A 117 -28.56 36.40 -41.92
C THR A 117 -29.90 35.77 -41.53
N LEU A 118 -30.99 36.34 -42.08
CA LEU A 118 -32.33 35.77 -41.92
C LEU A 118 -32.40 34.50 -42.77
N SER A 119 -32.31 33.34 -42.20
CA SER A 119 -32.63 32.02 -42.75
C SER A 119 -31.93 30.90 -42.02
N LYS A 120 -31.97 29.70 -42.58
CA LYS A 120 -31.25 28.50 -42.14
C LYS A 120 -29.91 28.46 -42.88
N SER A 121 -28.83 28.29 -42.10
CA SER A 121 -27.50 28.01 -42.61
C SER A 121 -26.84 26.89 -41.87
N SER A 122 -26.11 26.04 -42.55
CA SER A 122 -25.26 25.01 -41.97
C SER A 122 -23.80 25.41 -42.07
N TYR A 123 -22.97 24.87 -41.15
CA TYR A 123 -21.54 25.14 -41.18
C TYR A 123 -20.72 23.93 -40.72
N ILE A 124 -19.52 23.83 -41.28
CA ILE A 124 -18.42 23.01 -40.77
C ILE A 124 -17.23 23.94 -40.55
N GLY A 125 -16.63 23.88 -39.37
CA GLY A 125 -15.56 24.80 -39.05
C GLY A 125 -14.51 24.25 -38.12
N VAL A 126 -13.47 25.06 -37.96
CA VAL A 126 -12.35 24.77 -37.08
C VAL A 126 -12.04 25.99 -36.21
N THR A 127 -11.63 25.70 -34.98
CA THR A 127 -11.06 26.69 -34.06
C THR A 127 -9.62 26.32 -33.80
N ILE A 128 -8.69 27.21 -34.19
CA ILE A 128 -7.25 26.98 -34.10
C ILE A 128 -6.64 27.98 -33.09
N PRO A 129 -6.20 27.57 -31.93
CA PRO A 129 -5.38 28.42 -31.07
C PRO A 129 -3.97 28.51 -31.65
N VAL A 130 -3.51 29.72 -32.02
CA VAL A 130 -2.20 29.90 -32.71
C VAL A 130 -1.05 30.10 -31.72
N LEU A 131 -1.29 30.71 -30.55
CA LEU A 131 -0.27 30.99 -29.55
C LEU A 131 -0.53 30.23 -28.25
N LYS A 132 -1.36 30.77 -27.35
CA LYS A 132 -1.74 30.13 -26.13
C LYS A 132 -2.60 28.89 -26.39
N GLY A 133 -2.11 27.70 -25.98
CA GLY A 133 -2.87 26.45 -26.12
C GLY A 133 -2.60 25.65 -27.40
N LEU A 134 -1.84 26.16 -28.40
CA LEU A 134 -1.51 25.39 -29.59
C LEU A 134 -0.66 24.15 -29.29
N LEU A 135 0.47 24.34 -28.61
CA LEU A 135 1.40 23.25 -28.29
C LEU A 135 1.01 22.47 -27.01
N PHE A 136 0.42 23.18 -26.04
CA PHE A 136 0.08 22.60 -24.75
C PHE A 136 -1.07 23.36 -24.09
N ASP A 137 -2.18 22.69 -23.80
CA ASP A 137 -3.38 23.25 -23.19
C ASP A 137 -3.79 22.49 -21.92
N LYS A 138 -4.83 22.97 -21.23
CA LYS A 138 -5.33 22.34 -19.99
C LYS A 138 -5.77 20.88 -20.19
N ARG A 139 -6.39 20.54 -21.34
CA ARG A 139 -6.89 19.18 -21.65
C ARG A 139 -5.72 18.21 -21.79
N ARG A 140 -4.72 18.57 -22.57
CA ARG A 140 -3.49 17.75 -22.75
C ARG A 140 -2.65 17.68 -21.49
N ALA A 141 -2.60 18.75 -20.68
CA ALA A 141 -1.97 18.74 -19.37
C ALA A 141 -2.65 17.74 -18.45
N ALA A 142 -3.98 17.82 -18.29
CA ALA A 142 -4.77 16.92 -17.44
C ALA A 142 -4.62 15.45 -17.86
N LEU A 143 -4.64 15.17 -19.18
CA LEU A 143 -4.45 13.82 -19.70
C LEU A 143 -3.04 13.26 -19.38
N LYS A 144 -1.98 14.08 -19.54
CA LYS A 144 -0.61 13.68 -19.20
C LYS A 144 -0.43 13.49 -17.70
N GLN A 145 -0.95 14.41 -16.89
CA GLN A 145 -0.96 14.30 -15.43
C GLN A 145 -1.70 13.04 -14.99
N GLY A 146 -2.88 12.74 -15.53
CA GLY A 146 -3.63 11.54 -15.22
C GLY A 146 -2.84 10.25 -15.51
N LYS A 147 -2.07 10.20 -16.60
CA LYS A 147 -1.18 9.05 -16.90
C LYS A 147 -0.07 8.89 -15.86
N ILE A 148 0.56 9.99 -15.45
CA ILE A 148 1.62 9.97 -14.42
C ILE A 148 1.03 9.56 -13.08
N MET A 149 -0.14 10.08 -12.70
CA MET A 149 -0.81 9.76 -11.44
C MET A 149 -1.16 8.28 -11.30
N VAL A 150 -1.49 7.58 -12.38
CA VAL A 150 -1.68 6.12 -12.34
C VAL A 150 -0.39 5.39 -11.96
N ASN A 151 0.76 5.84 -12.45
CA ASN A 151 2.05 5.24 -12.10
C ASN A 151 2.47 5.61 -10.67
N MET A 152 2.23 6.85 -10.25
CA MET A 152 2.46 7.32 -8.89
C MET A 152 1.62 6.51 -7.88
N SER A 153 0.33 6.32 -8.15
CA SER A 153 -0.58 5.53 -7.32
C SER A 153 -0.14 4.06 -7.17
N ARG A 154 0.50 3.47 -8.19
CA ARG A 154 1.12 2.13 -8.05
C ARG A 154 2.28 2.13 -7.07
N GLN A 155 3.09 3.19 -7.03
CA GLN A 155 4.17 3.28 -6.04
C GLN A 155 3.63 3.50 -4.62
N GLU A 156 2.57 4.27 -4.48
CA GLU A 156 1.86 4.46 -3.22
C GLU A 156 1.22 3.15 -2.73
N GLN A 157 0.65 2.36 -3.63
CA GLN A 157 0.19 1.00 -3.32
C GLN A 157 1.32 0.12 -2.78
N LEU A 158 2.50 0.12 -3.44
CA LEU A 158 3.65 -0.64 -2.97
C LEU A 158 4.12 -0.18 -1.60
N LEU A 159 4.09 1.13 -1.33
CA LEU A 159 4.46 1.68 -0.03
C LEU A 159 3.50 1.24 1.07
N MET A 160 2.19 1.32 0.82
CA MET A 160 1.16 0.87 1.76
C MET A 160 1.28 -0.64 2.07
N LEU A 161 1.56 -1.46 1.05
CA LEU A 161 1.80 -2.89 1.24
C LEU A 161 3.08 -3.15 2.02
N ASN A 162 4.16 -2.44 1.73
CA ASN A 162 5.44 -2.54 2.43
C ASN A 162 5.25 -2.26 3.95
N ASP A 163 4.51 -1.22 4.29
CA ASP A 163 4.24 -0.86 5.69
C ASP A 163 3.31 -1.88 6.36
N LEU A 164 2.22 -2.28 5.71
CA LEU A 164 1.29 -3.28 6.21
C LEU A 164 1.97 -4.62 6.52
N LEU A 165 2.80 -5.11 5.59
CA LEU A 165 3.49 -6.40 5.74
C LEU A 165 4.57 -6.34 6.83
N PHE A 166 5.21 -5.19 7.03
CA PHE A 166 6.14 -4.99 8.14
C PHE A 166 5.44 -4.99 9.49
N ASP A 167 4.31 -4.27 9.63
CA ASP A 167 3.52 -4.24 10.85
C ASP A 167 2.98 -5.63 11.20
N ALA A 168 2.54 -6.38 10.22
CA ALA A 168 2.13 -7.78 10.39
C ALA A 168 3.29 -8.67 10.81
N THR A 169 4.48 -8.46 10.25
CA THR A 169 5.71 -9.18 10.65
C THR A 169 6.07 -8.90 12.11
N ASP A 170 5.95 -7.64 12.55
CA ASP A 170 6.16 -7.28 13.97
C ASP A 170 5.17 -8.00 14.88
N ALA A 171 3.89 -8.03 14.51
CA ALA A 171 2.85 -8.77 15.26
C ALA A 171 3.13 -10.27 15.28
N TYR A 172 3.57 -10.86 14.17
CA TYR A 172 3.93 -12.28 14.09
C TYR A 172 5.10 -12.63 15.01
N TRP A 173 6.21 -11.87 14.99
CA TRP A 173 7.35 -12.15 15.85
C TRP A 173 7.08 -11.87 17.33
N LYS A 174 6.19 -10.94 17.67
CA LYS A 174 5.67 -10.77 19.03
C LYS A 174 4.89 -11.99 19.50
N TRP A 175 4.05 -12.57 18.63
CA TRP A 175 3.34 -13.82 18.95
C TRP A 175 4.30 -14.99 19.13
N VAL A 176 5.30 -15.16 18.25
CA VAL A 176 6.36 -16.17 18.42
C VAL A 176 7.08 -16.02 19.76
N SER A 177 7.47 -14.79 20.12
CA SER A 177 8.16 -14.49 21.39
C SER A 177 7.29 -14.82 22.61
N ALA A 178 6.02 -14.44 22.58
CA ALA A 178 5.06 -14.72 23.65
C ALA A 178 4.81 -16.22 23.81
N GLN A 179 4.68 -16.95 22.70
CA GLN A 179 4.54 -18.42 22.70
C GLN A 179 5.77 -19.10 23.35
N GLN A 180 6.98 -18.65 23.00
CA GLN A 180 8.22 -19.20 23.59
C GLN A 180 8.30 -18.93 25.10
N SER A 181 7.97 -17.71 25.52
CA SER A 181 7.95 -17.38 26.96
C SER A 181 6.93 -18.22 27.71
N TYR A 182 5.73 -18.40 27.21
CA TYR A 182 4.70 -19.24 27.80
C TYR A 182 5.17 -20.70 27.95
N LEU A 183 5.81 -21.26 26.91
CA LEU A 183 6.35 -22.64 26.96
C LEU A 183 7.47 -22.78 27.98
N ILE A 184 8.38 -21.81 28.12
CA ILE A 184 9.46 -21.80 29.11
C ILE A 184 8.87 -21.90 30.52
N PHE A 185 7.89 -21.06 30.85
CA PHE A 185 7.30 -21.04 32.19
C PHE A 185 6.33 -22.21 32.46
N THR A 186 5.68 -22.75 31.40
CA THR A 186 4.88 -24.00 31.54
C THR A 186 5.78 -25.19 31.87
N ASN A 187 6.94 -25.31 31.23
CA ASN A 187 7.92 -26.35 31.54
C ASN A 187 8.52 -26.15 32.95
N ALA A 188 8.85 -24.91 33.32
CA ALA A 188 9.33 -24.59 34.66
C ALA A 188 8.29 -24.92 35.73
N LEU A 189 7.00 -24.63 35.50
CA LEU A 189 5.92 -24.96 36.42
C LEU A 189 5.82 -26.46 36.66
N THR A 190 5.91 -27.28 35.61
CA THR A 190 5.89 -28.76 35.73
C THR A 190 7.07 -29.26 36.56
N THR A 191 8.27 -28.72 36.31
CA THR A 191 9.49 -29.08 37.08
C THR A 191 9.37 -28.68 38.56
N ASN A 192 8.88 -27.45 38.82
CA ASN A 192 8.76 -26.96 40.20
C ASN A 192 7.65 -27.67 41.01
N LYS A 193 6.54 -28.06 40.35
CA LYS A 193 5.53 -28.93 41.00
C LYS A 193 6.13 -30.26 41.45
N ALA A 194 6.88 -30.93 40.58
CA ALA A 194 7.55 -32.18 40.92
C ALA A 194 8.60 -31.97 42.02
N ARG A 195 9.40 -30.91 41.97
CA ARG A 195 10.41 -30.56 42.98
C ARG A 195 9.76 -30.29 44.34
N PHE A 196 8.71 -29.52 44.41
CA PHE A 196 7.98 -29.25 45.65
C PHE A 196 7.48 -30.54 46.32
N GLU A 197 6.90 -31.46 45.56
CA GLU A 197 6.44 -32.76 46.10
C GLU A 197 7.59 -33.63 46.64
N LEU A 198 8.77 -33.61 45.99
CA LEU A 198 9.96 -34.30 46.45
C LEU A 198 10.49 -33.71 47.77
N VAL A 199 10.62 -32.38 47.85
CA VAL A 199 11.10 -31.69 49.06
C VAL A 199 10.12 -31.89 50.24
N ARG A 200 8.81 -31.85 49.97
CA ARG A 200 7.76 -32.11 50.98
C ARG A 200 7.87 -33.53 51.54
N LYS A 201 8.08 -34.55 50.70
CA LYS A 201 8.27 -35.92 51.12
C LYS A 201 9.53 -36.07 51.96
N ALA A 202 10.65 -35.47 51.53
CA ALA A 202 11.92 -35.52 52.32
C ALA A 202 11.81 -34.82 53.68
N PHE A 203 11.03 -33.76 53.82
CA PHE A 203 10.71 -33.10 55.05
C PHE A 203 9.91 -34.06 56.01
N ILE A 204 8.89 -34.75 55.50
CA ILE A 204 8.08 -35.69 56.25
C ILE A 204 8.95 -36.88 56.78
N SER A 205 9.94 -37.31 55.97
CA SER A 205 10.90 -38.35 56.35
C SER A 205 11.98 -37.86 57.32
N GLY A 206 12.05 -36.55 57.61
CA GLY A 206 13.07 -35.98 58.49
C GLY A 206 14.41 -35.68 57.81
N ASP A 207 14.52 -35.88 56.49
CA ASP A 207 15.76 -35.71 55.73
C ASP A 207 16.05 -34.26 55.37
N ARG A 208 15.04 -33.38 55.50
CA ARG A 208 15.15 -31.97 55.16
C ARG A 208 14.50 -31.04 56.18
N ALA A 209 15.02 -29.80 56.24
CA ALA A 209 14.48 -28.79 57.15
C ALA A 209 13.16 -28.21 56.59
N GLY A 210 12.25 -27.77 57.47
CA GLY A 210 10.96 -27.17 57.07
C GLY A 210 11.09 -25.92 56.23
N ILE A 211 12.19 -25.18 56.36
CA ILE A 211 12.48 -23.99 55.54
C ILE A 211 12.59 -24.32 54.05
N ASP A 212 13.19 -25.46 53.67
CA ASP A 212 13.32 -25.89 52.28
C ASP A 212 11.95 -26.12 51.64
N THR A 213 10.96 -26.59 52.41
CA THR A 213 9.58 -26.78 51.94
C THR A 213 8.89 -25.45 51.66
N THR A 214 9.11 -24.45 52.51
CA THR A 214 8.58 -23.09 52.34
C THR A 214 9.22 -22.39 51.14
N GLU A 215 10.53 -22.53 50.97
CA GLU A 215 11.27 -22.04 49.80
C GLU A 215 10.78 -22.67 48.49
N ALA A 216 10.58 -23.98 48.46
CA ALA A 216 10.07 -24.68 47.27
C ALA A 216 8.62 -24.28 46.95
N LEU A 217 7.77 -24.05 47.96
CA LEU A 217 6.41 -23.57 47.76
C LEU A 217 6.38 -22.13 47.23
N SER A 218 7.18 -21.24 47.81
CA SER A 218 7.30 -19.85 47.37
C SER A 218 7.76 -19.75 45.90
N GLN A 219 8.75 -20.57 45.52
CA GLN A 219 9.21 -20.66 44.15
C GLN A 219 8.12 -21.18 43.20
N LEU A 220 7.41 -22.25 43.60
CA LEU A 220 6.30 -22.79 42.83
C LEU A 220 5.22 -21.72 42.57
N GLN A 221 4.80 -20.98 43.61
CA GLN A 221 3.82 -19.89 43.49
C GLN A 221 4.31 -18.78 42.58
N THR A 222 5.59 -18.41 42.64
CA THR A 222 6.22 -17.41 41.75
C THR A 222 6.17 -17.87 40.31
N ILE A 223 6.54 -19.11 40.02
CA ILE A 223 6.49 -19.66 38.64
C ILE A 223 5.06 -19.76 38.12
N GLU A 224 4.10 -20.12 38.96
CA GLU A 224 2.68 -20.18 38.59
C GLU A 224 2.11 -18.81 38.25
N ALA A 225 2.48 -17.77 39.02
CA ALA A 225 2.13 -16.39 38.71
C ALA A 225 2.73 -15.92 37.36
N MET A 226 4.01 -16.23 37.10
CA MET A 226 4.67 -15.92 35.83
C MET A 226 4.05 -16.67 34.65
N GLN A 227 3.73 -17.97 34.82
CA GLN A 227 3.06 -18.73 33.77
C GLN A 227 1.70 -18.13 33.42
N THR A 228 0.93 -17.68 34.40
CA THR A 228 -0.34 -16.97 34.20
C THR A 228 -0.15 -15.66 33.46
N GLN A 229 0.87 -14.88 33.83
CA GLN A 229 1.20 -13.63 33.13
C GLN A 229 1.57 -13.87 31.68
N TYR A 230 2.45 -14.84 31.40
CA TYR A 230 2.84 -15.13 29.99
C TYR A 230 1.71 -15.78 29.18
N GLY A 231 0.77 -16.47 29.82
CA GLY A 231 -0.48 -16.89 29.20
C GLY A 231 -1.33 -15.73 28.73
N PHE A 232 -1.46 -14.70 29.56
CA PHE A 232 -2.13 -13.45 29.16
C PHE A 232 -1.41 -12.72 28.01
N GLU A 233 -0.08 -12.58 28.08
CA GLU A 233 0.70 -11.95 27.01
C GLU A 233 0.60 -12.72 25.68
N LEU A 234 0.51 -14.05 25.73
CA LEU A 234 0.29 -14.88 24.55
C LEU A 234 -1.10 -14.62 23.93
N GLN A 235 -2.14 -14.59 24.74
CA GLN A 235 -3.50 -14.25 24.28
C GLN A 235 -3.54 -12.87 23.62
N LYS A 236 -2.94 -11.87 24.25
CA LYS A 236 -2.83 -10.52 23.72
C LYS A 236 -2.08 -10.48 22.38
N ALA A 237 -0.98 -11.23 22.25
CA ALA A 237 -0.21 -11.30 21.01
C ALA A 237 -1.00 -12.00 19.89
N ARG A 238 -1.77 -13.05 20.20
CA ARG A 238 -2.71 -13.71 19.25
C ARG A 238 -3.76 -12.74 18.74
N LEU A 239 -4.43 -12.01 19.63
CA LEU A 239 -5.43 -11.02 19.25
C LEU A 239 -4.81 -9.88 18.41
N THR A 240 -3.59 -9.46 18.74
CA THR A 240 -2.87 -8.45 17.95
C THR A 240 -2.57 -8.94 16.54
N LEU A 241 -2.14 -10.19 16.38
CA LEU A 241 -1.91 -10.79 15.05
C LEU A 241 -3.23 -11.00 14.31
N SER A 242 -4.32 -11.36 15.00
CA SER A 242 -5.64 -11.55 14.41
C SER A 242 -6.17 -10.29 13.72
N ASN A 243 -5.74 -9.08 14.13
CA ASN A 243 -6.11 -7.84 13.44
C ASN A 243 -5.62 -7.81 11.98
N PHE A 244 -4.59 -8.57 11.65
CA PHE A 244 -4.04 -8.67 10.30
C PHE A 244 -4.60 -9.85 9.51
N LEU A 245 -5.29 -10.79 10.15
CA LEU A 245 -5.79 -12.00 9.51
C LEU A 245 -7.24 -11.83 9.05
N TRP A 246 -7.48 -12.06 7.78
CA TRP A 246 -8.80 -11.92 7.17
C TRP A 246 -9.10 -13.09 6.25
N LYS A 247 -10.40 -13.45 6.13
CA LYS A 247 -10.89 -14.45 5.18
C LYS A 247 -11.32 -13.79 3.85
N GLU A 248 -11.56 -14.62 2.87
CA GLU A 248 -11.95 -14.20 1.52
C GLU A 248 -13.19 -13.27 1.50
N ASN A 249 -14.17 -13.53 2.38
CA ASN A 249 -15.42 -12.77 2.45
C ASN A 249 -15.34 -11.45 3.24
N ASN A 250 -14.14 -10.92 3.49
CA ASN A 250 -13.89 -9.74 4.34
C ASN A 250 -14.30 -9.97 5.80
N GLU A 251 -14.29 -11.20 6.26
CA GLU A 251 -14.52 -11.55 7.66
C GLU A 251 -13.18 -11.56 8.40
N PRO A 252 -13.08 -10.97 9.61
CA PRO A 252 -11.88 -11.11 10.44
C PRO A 252 -11.69 -12.58 10.82
N TYR A 253 -10.43 -12.99 10.92
CA TYR A 253 -10.06 -14.33 11.35
C TYR A 253 -9.32 -14.26 12.69
N GLU A 254 -9.94 -14.77 13.75
CA GLU A 254 -9.31 -14.89 15.05
C GLU A 254 -8.42 -16.13 15.09
N LEU A 255 -7.17 -15.95 15.53
CA LEU A 255 -6.17 -17.02 15.61
C LEU A 255 -6.52 -17.97 16.76
N GLY A 256 -6.88 -19.21 16.41
CA GLY A 256 -7.28 -20.24 17.37
C GLY A 256 -6.15 -20.61 18.35
N GLU A 257 -6.54 -21.12 19.53
CA GLU A 257 -5.58 -21.53 20.57
C GLU A 257 -4.74 -22.74 20.18
N ASP A 258 -5.26 -23.58 19.29
CA ASP A 258 -4.61 -24.78 18.75
C ASP A 258 -3.54 -24.48 17.70
N ILE A 259 -3.50 -23.27 17.15
CA ILE A 259 -2.53 -22.85 16.13
C ILE A 259 -1.25 -22.36 16.83
N GLN A 260 -0.13 -22.89 16.40
CA GLN A 260 1.20 -22.55 16.91
C GLN A 260 2.06 -21.93 15.81
N PRO A 261 3.07 -21.10 16.18
CA PRO A 261 4.06 -20.64 15.21
C PRO A 261 4.84 -21.83 14.66
N ASP A 262 5.16 -21.78 13.35
CA ASP A 262 6.05 -22.76 12.74
C ASP A 262 7.42 -22.76 13.45
N PRO A 263 7.91 -23.89 13.98
CA PRO A 263 9.17 -23.96 14.73
C PRO A 263 10.42 -23.85 13.84
N SER A 264 10.29 -23.92 12.52
CA SER A 264 11.40 -23.96 11.55
C SER A 264 12.35 -22.76 11.67
N TRP A 265 11.86 -21.59 12.09
CA TRP A 265 12.68 -20.39 12.30
C TRP A 265 13.85 -20.59 13.30
N ASN A 266 13.72 -21.50 14.24
CA ASN A 266 14.73 -21.75 15.27
C ASN A 266 15.77 -22.81 14.87
N LEU A 267 15.59 -23.46 13.71
CA LEU A 267 16.48 -24.54 13.24
C LEU A 267 17.77 -24.02 12.62
N VAL A 268 17.76 -22.80 12.07
CA VAL A 268 18.95 -22.22 11.41
C VAL A 268 19.87 -21.60 12.47
N PRO A 269 21.15 -22.00 12.54
CA PRO A 269 22.10 -21.41 13.49
C PRO A 269 22.34 -19.92 13.16
N LEU A 270 22.19 -19.05 14.13
CA LEU A 270 22.37 -17.60 13.95
C LEU A 270 23.75 -17.18 13.44
N PRO A 271 24.88 -17.83 13.82
CA PRO A 271 26.21 -17.46 13.32
C PRO A 271 26.37 -17.63 11.82
N THR A 272 25.63 -18.58 11.21
CA THR A 272 25.71 -18.90 9.78
C THR A 272 24.55 -18.31 8.97
N TYR A 273 23.69 -17.51 9.61
CA TYR A 273 22.55 -16.92 8.91
C TYR A 273 23.03 -15.87 7.90
N PRO A 274 22.59 -15.94 6.62
CA PRO A 274 23.04 -15.01 5.60
C PRO A 274 22.48 -13.60 5.87
N LEU A 275 23.39 -12.63 5.92
CA LEU A 275 23.04 -11.22 6.12
C LEU A 275 23.02 -10.49 4.77
N PRO A 276 22.13 -9.51 4.59
CA PRO A 276 22.10 -8.67 3.39
C PRO A 276 23.40 -7.83 3.30
N ASN A 277 23.82 -7.49 2.08
CA ASN A 277 24.91 -6.55 1.88
C ASN A 277 24.42 -5.11 2.06
N LEU A 278 24.98 -4.38 3.02
CA LEU A 278 24.53 -3.02 3.36
C LEU A 278 24.64 -2.05 2.17
N GLY A 279 25.79 -2.05 1.47
CA GLY A 279 26.02 -1.15 0.33
C GLY A 279 25.01 -1.39 -0.78
N GLN A 280 24.86 -2.64 -1.19
CA GLN A 280 23.91 -3.04 -2.23
C GLN A 280 22.45 -2.73 -1.82
N THR A 281 22.10 -2.91 -0.55
CA THR A 281 20.76 -2.60 -0.04
C THR A 281 20.47 -1.10 -0.09
N ILE A 282 21.43 -0.26 0.29
CA ILE A 282 21.31 1.20 0.20
C ILE A 282 21.18 1.65 -1.26
N ASP A 283 22.03 1.15 -2.16
CA ASP A 283 21.99 1.53 -3.57
C ASP A 283 20.65 1.17 -4.20
N THR A 284 20.16 -0.04 -3.92
CA THR A 284 18.83 -0.49 -4.38
C THR A 284 17.71 0.36 -3.79
N ALA A 285 17.79 0.71 -2.49
CA ALA A 285 16.81 1.57 -1.85
C ALA A 285 16.80 2.97 -2.48
N ILE A 286 17.95 3.59 -2.70
CA ILE A 286 18.04 4.93 -3.32
C ILE A 286 17.45 4.94 -4.73
N GLN A 287 17.63 3.85 -5.48
CA GLN A 287 17.18 3.76 -6.87
C GLN A 287 15.71 3.37 -7.00
N PHE A 288 15.20 2.45 -6.16
CA PHE A 288 13.91 1.80 -6.37
C PHE A 288 12.92 1.94 -5.21
N HIS A 289 13.25 2.70 -4.16
CA HIS A 289 12.32 2.89 -3.04
C HIS A 289 11.00 3.55 -3.52
N PRO A 290 9.83 2.94 -3.28
CA PRO A 290 8.57 3.42 -3.82
C PRO A 290 8.27 4.89 -3.48
N LYS A 291 8.72 5.36 -2.30
CA LYS A 291 8.60 6.76 -1.89
C LYS A 291 9.38 7.71 -2.81
N LEU A 292 10.63 7.38 -3.16
CA LEU A 292 11.45 8.21 -4.04
C LEU A 292 10.91 8.20 -5.46
N VAL A 293 10.53 7.02 -5.97
CA VAL A 293 9.93 6.90 -7.31
C VAL A 293 8.60 7.67 -7.38
N SER A 294 7.78 7.68 -6.32
CA SER A 294 6.56 8.50 -6.24
C SER A 294 6.89 9.99 -6.28
N MET A 295 7.99 10.43 -5.62
CA MET A 295 8.44 11.83 -5.65
C MET A 295 8.94 12.23 -7.06
N ASP A 296 9.59 11.33 -7.80
CA ASP A 296 9.99 11.56 -9.19
C ASP A 296 8.75 11.78 -10.08
N PHE A 297 7.71 10.96 -9.96
CA PHE A 297 6.44 11.18 -10.65
C PHE A 297 5.78 12.50 -10.25
N LYS A 298 5.84 12.89 -8.97
CA LYS A 298 5.35 14.19 -8.51
C LYS A 298 6.13 15.34 -9.14
N MET A 299 7.45 15.20 -9.31
CA MET A 299 8.30 16.16 -10.02
C MET A 299 7.84 16.34 -11.48
N ASP A 300 7.53 15.24 -12.16
CA ASP A 300 7.00 15.28 -13.53
C ASP A 300 5.66 16.02 -13.61
N VAL A 301 4.75 15.81 -12.66
CA VAL A 301 3.47 16.53 -12.56
C VAL A 301 3.71 18.03 -12.39
N LEU A 302 4.63 18.44 -11.50
CA LEU A 302 4.97 19.85 -11.27
C LEU A 302 5.62 20.50 -12.51
N ASN A 303 6.44 19.77 -13.24
CA ASN A 303 7.01 20.23 -14.49
C ASN A 303 5.93 20.45 -15.57
N LEU A 304 4.92 19.58 -15.66
CA LEU A 304 3.77 19.80 -16.53
C LEU A 304 2.93 21.01 -16.07
N GLU A 305 2.73 21.19 -14.76
CA GLU A 305 2.05 22.37 -14.22
C GLU A 305 2.80 23.66 -14.58
N LYS A 306 4.10 23.71 -14.37
CA LYS A 306 4.95 24.86 -14.74
C LYS A 306 4.85 25.17 -16.22
N ARG A 307 4.89 24.14 -17.09
CA ARG A 307 4.71 24.30 -18.53
C ARG A 307 3.33 24.84 -18.89
N LEU A 308 2.27 24.42 -18.19
CA LEU A 308 0.92 24.95 -18.37
C LEU A 308 0.82 26.41 -17.92
N LYS A 309 1.45 26.78 -16.79
CA LYS A 309 1.50 28.16 -16.29
C LYS A 309 2.29 29.07 -17.25
N PHE A 310 3.34 28.56 -17.87
CA PHE A 310 4.05 29.30 -18.93
C PHE A 310 3.14 29.64 -20.10
N GLN A 311 2.24 28.75 -20.53
CA GLN A 311 1.27 29.04 -21.59
C GLN A 311 0.34 30.22 -21.23
N SER A 312 0.12 30.48 -19.95
CA SER A 312 -0.70 31.62 -19.52
C SER A 312 -0.01 32.98 -19.67
N LEU A 313 1.31 33.00 -19.90
CA LEU A 313 2.07 34.19 -20.22
C LEU A 313 1.95 34.60 -21.74
N LEU A 314 1.53 33.65 -22.55
CA LEU A 314 1.39 33.90 -24.01
C LEU A 314 0.08 34.65 -24.30
N PRO A 315 0.06 35.55 -25.29
CA PRO A 315 -1.17 36.13 -25.79
C PRO A 315 -2.13 35.02 -26.24
N LYS A 316 -3.41 35.25 -26.05
CA LYS A 316 -4.44 34.42 -26.70
C LYS A 316 -4.63 34.91 -28.13
N PHE A 317 -4.45 34.03 -29.10
CA PHE A 317 -4.68 34.29 -30.49
C PHE A 317 -5.37 33.07 -31.10
N ASP A 318 -6.70 33.18 -31.28
CA ASP A 318 -7.52 32.09 -31.80
C ASP A 318 -8.06 32.52 -33.21
N ILE A 319 -7.97 31.58 -34.12
CA ILE A 319 -8.59 31.73 -35.48
C ILE A 319 -9.77 30.76 -35.53
N ASN A 320 -10.93 31.30 -35.84
CA ASN A 320 -12.13 30.53 -36.13
C ASN A 320 -12.42 30.64 -37.62
N TYR A 321 -12.63 29.50 -38.27
CA TYR A 321 -13.01 29.46 -39.68
C TYR A 321 -14.13 28.47 -39.87
N ASN A 322 -15.22 28.91 -40.49
CA ASN A 322 -16.39 28.10 -40.83
C ASN A 322 -16.66 28.20 -42.34
N PHE A 323 -16.76 27.05 -43.00
CA PHE A 323 -17.42 26.94 -44.30
C PHE A 323 -18.91 26.96 -44.05
N LEU A 324 -19.64 27.73 -44.87
CA LEU A 324 -21.08 27.92 -44.75
C LEU A 324 -21.80 27.38 -45.99
N ASP A 325 -23.04 26.86 -45.74
CA ASP A 325 -23.97 26.57 -46.84
C ASP A 325 -25.40 27.01 -46.46
N LYS A 326 -26.26 27.25 -47.47
CA LYS A 326 -27.66 27.63 -47.27
C LYS A 326 -28.50 26.38 -46.96
N GLY A 327 -29.36 26.46 -45.95
CA GLY A 327 -30.22 25.35 -45.53
C GLY A 327 -29.48 24.35 -44.66
N TYR A 328 -29.77 23.05 -44.82
CA TYR A 328 -29.21 21.96 -44.03
C TYR A 328 -28.27 21.04 -44.83
N ALA A 329 -27.79 21.49 -45.98
CA ALA A 329 -26.92 20.73 -46.85
C ALA A 329 -25.45 20.89 -46.38
N PHE A 330 -24.78 19.78 -46.06
CA PHE A 330 -23.36 19.76 -45.68
C PHE A 330 -22.45 19.32 -46.83
N ASN A 331 -23.04 18.79 -47.93
CA ASN A 331 -22.29 18.14 -49.01
C ASN A 331 -21.47 19.14 -49.87
N ASN A 332 -21.92 20.39 -49.99
CA ASN A 332 -21.28 21.38 -50.81
C ASN A 332 -20.11 22.11 -50.12
N MET A 333 -19.88 21.84 -48.84
CA MET A 333 -18.82 22.51 -48.05
C MET A 333 -17.46 21.87 -48.21
N LEU A 334 -17.43 20.54 -48.41
CA LEU A 334 -16.19 19.77 -48.47
C LEU A 334 -15.51 19.97 -49.83
N GLY A 335 -14.26 20.40 -49.82
CA GLY A 335 -13.48 20.61 -51.04
C GLY A 335 -13.56 22.03 -51.66
N GLN A 336 -14.29 22.95 -51.05
CA GLN A 336 -14.28 24.35 -51.51
C GLN A 336 -12.95 25.03 -51.14
N PRO A 337 -12.43 25.91 -52.03
CA PRO A 337 -11.28 26.76 -51.71
C PRO A 337 -11.57 27.67 -50.51
N LEU A 338 -10.54 27.92 -49.68
CA LEU A 338 -10.63 28.90 -48.59
C LEU A 338 -10.98 30.28 -49.13
N PHE A 339 -11.84 31.00 -48.41
CA PHE A 339 -12.28 32.38 -48.76
C PHE A 339 -13.03 32.50 -50.10
N ASN A 340 -13.67 31.41 -50.54
CA ASN A 340 -14.54 31.44 -51.70
C ASN A 340 -16.02 31.41 -51.29
N ASN A 341 -16.84 32.29 -51.82
CA ASN A 341 -18.29 32.45 -51.71
C ASN A 341 -18.89 32.47 -50.29
N ASN A 342 -18.96 31.32 -49.58
CA ASN A 342 -19.69 31.19 -48.32
C ASN A 342 -18.77 30.81 -47.18
N TYR A 343 -18.27 31.76 -46.43
CA TYR A 343 -17.41 31.55 -45.28
C TYR A 343 -17.67 32.57 -44.16
N LYS A 344 -17.31 32.18 -42.92
CA LYS A 344 -17.27 33.07 -41.76
C LYS A 344 -15.94 32.87 -41.06
N TYR A 345 -15.14 33.89 -40.93
CA TYR A 345 -13.93 33.83 -40.13
C TYR A 345 -13.99 34.83 -38.99
N GLY A 346 -13.32 34.49 -37.90
CA GLY A 346 -13.16 35.38 -36.77
C GLY A 346 -11.76 35.22 -36.19
N VAL A 347 -11.20 36.32 -35.73
CA VAL A 347 -9.91 36.35 -35.06
C VAL A 347 -10.12 36.94 -33.67
N LEU A 348 -9.67 36.21 -32.64
CA LEU A 348 -9.67 36.68 -31.26
C LEU A 348 -8.22 36.87 -30.81
N PHE A 349 -7.86 38.13 -30.55
CA PHE A 349 -6.60 38.48 -29.90
C PHE A 349 -6.86 39.08 -28.53
N ALA A 350 -6.23 38.51 -27.48
CA ALA A 350 -6.32 39.04 -26.12
C ALA A 350 -4.96 38.94 -25.43
N LEU A 351 -4.50 40.03 -24.87
CA LEU A 351 -3.25 40.14 -24.12
C LEU A 351 -3.50 40.90 -22.84
N PRO A 352 -3.39 40.20 -21.65
CA PRO A 352 -3.40 40.87 -20.35
C PRO A 352 -2.15 41.78 -20.21
N LEU A 353 -2.32 43.10 -20.10
CA LEU A 353 -1.18 44.04 -20.15
C LEU A 353 -0.20 43.86 -19.00
N LEU A 354 -0.67 43.65 -17.77
CA LEU A 354 0.20 43.54 -16.59
C LEU A 354 0.65 42.10 -16.26
N GLN A 355 -0.12 41.09 -16.66
CA GLN A 355 0.17 39.66 -16.49
C GLN A 355 0.60 39.25 -15.04
N ARG A 356 0.17 39.99 -14.01
CA ARG A 356 0.60 39.75 -12.59
C ARG A 356 0.24 38.35 -12.12
N GLU A 357 -0.97 37.88 -12.41
CA GLU A 357 -1.45 36.54 -12.07
C GLU A 357 -0.58 35.46 -12.75
N ALA A 358 -0.45 35.53 -14.09
CA ALA A 358 0.31 34.54 -14.85
C ALA A 358 1.79 34.49 -14.44
N ARG A 359 2.42 35.64 -14.17
CA ARG A 359 3.81 35.70 -13.67
C ARG A 359 3.93 35.13 -12.26
N GLY A 360 2.98 35.47 -11.35
CA GLY A 360 2.93 34.92 -10.00
C GLY A 360 2.78 33.42 -10.01
N ASP A 361 1.84 32.91 -10.79
CA ASP A 361 1.57 31.48 -10.95
C ASP A 361 2.78 30.71 -11.51
N TYR A 362 3.43 31.25 -12.52
CA TYR A 362 4.64 30.63 -13.11
C TYR A 362 5.79 30.59 -12.10
N LYS A 363 6.01 31.69 -11.36
CA LYS A 363 7.01 31.75 -10.29
C LYS A 363 6.70 30.76 -9.19
N MET A 364 5.43 30.68 -8.75
CA MET A 364 4.99 29.72 -7.72
C MET A 364 5.20 28.26 -8.17
N ALA A 365 4.90 27.93 -9.43
CA ALA A 365 5.19 26.59 -9.96
C ALA A 365 6.69 26.26 -9.94
N GLY A 366 7.56 27.25 -10.23
CA GLY A 366 9.00 27.09 -10.10
C GLY A 366 9.46 26.83 -8.65
N LEU A 367 8.89 27.57 -7.70
CA LEU A 367 9.21 27.41 -6.28
C LEU A 367 8.77 26.05 -5.74
N LYS A 368 7.59 25.54 -6.14
CA LYS A 368 7.14 24.19 -5.81
C LYS A 368 8.09 23.10 -6.29
N ILE A 369 8.72 23.25 -7.45
CA ILE A 369 9.73 22.33 -7.98
C ILE A 369 10.96 22.33 -7.08
N ASN A 370 11.47 23.50 -6.72
CA ASN A 370 12.63 23.61 -5.83
C ASN A 370 12.34 23.03 -4.43
N ASP A 371 11.14 23.29 -3.89
CA ASP A 371 10.70 22.73 -2.60
C ASP A 371 10.66 21.19 -2.62
N LEU A 372 10.10 20.61 -3.69
CA LEU A 372 10.11 19.15 -3.86
C LEU A 372 11.52 18.59 -4.05
N ASP A 373 12.42 19.31 -4.71
CA ASP A 373 13.81 18.87 -4.87
C ASP A 373 14.53 18.78 -3.51
N PHE A 374 14.41 19.80 -2.67
CA PHE A 374 14.93 19.74 -1.30
C PHE A 374 14.29 18.63 -0.46
N SER A 375 12.97 18.45 -0.57
CA SER A 375 12.26 17.35 0.10
C SER A 375 12.75 15.97 -0.38
N THR A 376 13.07 15.83 -1.66
CA THR A 376 13.61 14.59 -2.24
C THR A 376 15.02 14.31 -1.72
N MET A 377 15.87 15.33 -1.64
CA MET A 377 17.22 15.20 -1.06
C MET A 377 17.16 14.76 0.41
N GLN A 378 16.29 15.37 1.21
CA GLN A 378 16.08 15.00 2.60
C GLN A 378 15.56 13.56 2.72
N THR A 379 14.53 13.19 1.96
CA THR A 379 13.96 11.84 1.98
C THR A 379 14.98 10.77 1.60
N ARG A 380 15.85 11.05 0.63
CA ARG A 380 16.95 10.15 0.22
C ARG A 380 17.92 9.90 1.37
N LEU A 381 18.29 10.95 2.11
CA LEU A 381 19.15 10.83 3.30
C LEU A 381 18.45 10.04 4.41
N GLU A 382 17.18 10.32 4.67
CA GLU A 382 16.37 9.63 5.69
C GLU A 382 16.28 8.12 5.39
N ILE A 383 15.99 7.73 4.15
CA ILE A 383 15.95 6.31 3.73
C ILE A 383 17.32 5.65 3.93
N SER A 384 18.40 6.29 3.48
CA SER A 384 19.76 5.76 3.67
C SER A 384 20.08 5.53 5.15
N ASN A 385 19.77 6.52 6.01
CA ASN A 385 20.01 6.42 7.44
C ASN A 385 19.11 5.38 8.11
N LYS A 386 17.85 5.26 7.68
CA LYS A 386 16.90 4.25 8.16
C LYS A 386 17.41 2.83 7.86
N VAL A 387 17.89 2.56 6.64
CA VAL A 387 18.50 1.28 6.27
C VAL A 387 19.74 0.99 7.14
N LYS A 388 20.64 1.96 7.33
CA LYS A 388 21.81 1.81 8.19
C LYS A 388 21.45 1.50 9.65
N THR A 389 20.44 2.17 10.17
CA THR A 389 19.97 1.97 11.55
C THR A 389 19.47 0.54 11.76
N TYR A 390 18.56 0.05 10.89
CA TYR A 390 18.04 -1.31 11.02
C TYR A 390 19.11 -2.38 10.72
N PHE A 391 20.05 -2.10 9.83
CA PHE A 391 21.18 -3.00 9.61
C PHE A 391 22.10 -3.11 10.83
N ASN A 392 22.40 -2.00 11.49
CA ASN A 392 23.17 -2.01 12.74
C ASN A 392 22.42 -2.72 13.87
N GLU A 393 21.10 -2.53 13.96
CA GLU A 393 20.23 -3.27 14.90
C GLU A 393 20.30 -4.77 14.62
N LEU A 394 20.21 -5.18 13.35
CA LEU A 394 20.31 -6.58 12.93
C LEU A 394 21.62 -7.21 13.39
N LEU A 395 22.76 -6.54 13.18
CA LEU A 395 24.07 -7.00 13.64
C LEU A 395 24.15 -7.10 15.17
N ALA A 396 23.61 -6.11 15.87
CA ALA A 396 23.56 -6.11 17.34
C ALA A 396 22.74 -7.27 17.90
N MET A 397 21.55 -7.52 17.31
CA MET A 397 20.67 -8.63 17.71
C MET A 397 21.32 -9.98 17.43
N GLN A 398 22.01 -10.15 16.31
CA GLN A 398 22.75 -11.37 16.01
C GLN A 398 23.84 -11.62 17.06
N LYS A 399 24.70 -10.64 17.32
CA LYS A 399 25.80 -10.76 18.29
C LYS A 399 25.30 -11.04 19.71
N GLN A 400 24.25 -10.31 20.14
CA GLN A 400 23.66 -10.54 21.47
C GLN A 400 23.04 -11.93 21.56
N SER A 401 22.32 -12.41 20.53
CA SER A 401 21.72 -13.73 20.53
C SER A 401 22.74 -14.85 20.66
N ILE A 402 23.91 -14.72 20.00
CA ILE A 402 25.01 -15.69 20.12
C ILE A 402 25.56 -15.70 21.54
N LEU A 403 25.83 -14.52 22.12
CA LEU A 403 26.34 -14.40 23.47
C LEU A 403 25.34 -14.97 24.52
N PHE A 404 24.03 -14.70 24.33
CA PHE A 404 23.02 -15.25 25.24
C PHE A 404 22.80 -16.74 25.05
N GLN A 405 23.02 -17.30 23.87
CA GLN A 405 22.99 -18.75 23.67
C GLN A 405 24.07 -19.45 24.46
N ASP A 406 25.29 -18.89 24.49
CA ASP A 406 26.38 -19.40 25.31
C ASP A 406 26.10 -19.22 26.81
N ASN A 407 25.52 -18.07 27.19
CA ASN A 407 25.13 -17.81 28.58
C ASN A 407 24.08 -18.82 29.09
N VAL A 408 23.04 -19.14 28.27
CA VAL A 408 22.04 -20.16 28.61
C VAL A 408 22.72 -21.50 28.88
N ARG A 409 23.66 -21.94 28.03
CA ARG A 409 24.44 -23.19 28.27
C ARG A 409 25.20 -23.17 29.60
N ASN A 410 25.83 -22.04 29.91
CA ASN A 410 26.55 -21.88 31.19
C ASN A 410 25.61 -21.90 32.39
N GLN A 411 24.45 -21.20 32.30
CA GLN A 411 23.46 -21.21 33.40
C GLN A 411 22.83 -22.60 33.59
N GLN A 412 22.62 -23.37 32.51
CA GLN A 412 22.16 -24.75 32.60
C GLN A 412 23.19 -25.64 33.36
N ALA A 413 24.48 -25.48 33.04
CA ALA A 413 25.54 -26.23 33.74
C ALA A 413 25.63 -25.83 35.20
N LEU A 414 25.51 -24.55 35.55
CA LEU A 414 25.48 -24.04 36.91
C LEU A 414 24.29 -24.58 37.72
N LEU A 415 23.09 -24.56 37.16
CA LEU A 415 21.90 -25.11 37.80
C LEU A 415 22.05 -26.60 38.07
N LYS A 416 22.50 -27.37 37.05
CA LYS A 416 22.73 -28.81 37.20
C LYS A 416 23.74 -29.14 38.30
N ALA A 417 24.84 -28.36 38.38
CA ALA A 417 25.85 -28.51 39.43
C ALA A 417 25.25 -28.20 40.82
N GLU A 418 24.43 -27.14 40.95
CA GLU A 418 23.79 -26.77 42.21
C GLU A 418 22.74 -27.80 42.67
N GLU A 419 21.96 -28.36 41.74
CA GLU A 419 21.01 -29.43 41.99
C GLU A 419 21.75 -30.71 42.54
N MET A 420 22.92 -31.01 41.96
CA MET A 420 23.75 -32.13 42.44
C MET A 420 24.26 -31.87 43.86
N ARG A 421 24.80 -30.68 44.17
CA ARG A 421 25.24 -30.29 45.51
C ARG A 421 24.06 -30.30 46.52
N PHE A 422 22.89 -29.84 46.09
CA PHE A 422 21.70 -29.90 46.91
C PHE A 422 21.29 -31.35 47.22
N SER A 423 21.37 -32.26 46.25
CA SER A 423 21.03 -33.68 46.49
C SER A 423 21.90 -34.39 47.51
N ILE A 424 23.17 -33.99 47.64
CA ILE A 424 24.11 -34.55 48.64
C ILE A 424 24.16 -33.73 49.95
N GLY A 425 23.30 -32.71 50.11
CA GLY A 425 23.20 -31.90 51.32
C GLY A 425 24.21 -30.75 51.45
N GLU A 426 25.01 -30.47 50.40
CA GLU A 426 26.03 -29.40 50.39
C GLU A 426 25.50 -28.03 49.88
N SER A 427 24.21 -27.92 49.60
CA SER A 427 23.58 -26.69 49.13
C SER A 427 22.18 -26.52 49.74
N SER A 428 21.60 -25.32 49.57
CA SER A 428 20.26 -24.98 50.02
C SER A 428 19.28 -24.85 48.87
N MET A 429 17.99 -25.01 49.16
CA MET A 429 16.91 -24.78 48.18
C MET A 429 16.92 -23.35 47.63
N PHE A 430 17.32 -22.36 48.44
CA PHE A 430 17.49 -20.98 48.05
C PHE A 430 18.48 -20.82 46.88
N LEU A 431 19.64 -21.48 46.90
CA LEU A 431 20.64 -21.41 45.85
C LEU A 431 20.15 -22.09 44.56
N VAL A 432 19.45 -23.24 44.66
CA VAL A 432 18.84 -23.90 43.50
C VAL A 432 17.82 -22.99 42.85
N ASN A 433 16.91 -22.37 43.63
CA ASN A 433 15.92 -21.41 43.11
C ASN A 433 16.58 -20.19 42.45
N ALA A 434 17.64 -19.63 43.04
CA ALA A 434 18.39 -18.52 42.51
C ALA A 434 19.03 -18.85 41.13
N ARG A 435 19.62 -20.06 41.01
CA ARG A 435 20.18 -20.53 39.71
C ARG A 435 19.10 -20.78 38.68
N GLU A 436 17.99 -21.39 39.06
CA GLU A 436 16.86 -21.64 38.19
C GLU A 436 16.25 -20.32 37.66
N ASN A 437 16.00 -19.35 38.54
CA ASN A 437 15.47 -18.05 38.13
C ASN A 437 16.40 -17.36 37.14
N LYS A 438 17.73 -17.43 37.33
CA LYS A 438 18.69 -16.87 36.39
C LYS A 438 18.71 -17.60 35.07
N LEU A 439 18.53 -18.91 35.03
CA LEU A 439 18.38 -19.69 33.81
C LEU A 439 17.11 -19.31 33.07
N LEU A 440 15.95 -19.21 33.76
CA LEU A 440 14.68 -18.82 33.15
C LEU A 440 14.75 -17.42 32.52
N GLU A 441 15.30 -16.43 33.26
CA GLU A 441 15.52 -15.06 32.74
C GLU A 441 16.38 -15.07 31.48
N THR A 442 17.51 -15.80 31.50
CA THR A 442 18.45 -15.85 30.38
C THR A 442 17.85 -16.56 29.16
N THR A 443 17.09 -17.64 29.40
CA THR A 443 16.42 -18.39 28.32
C THR A 443 15.32 -17.56 27.66
N GLN A 444 14.52 -16.87 28.47
CA GLN A 444 13.51 -15.93 27.95
C GLN A 444 14.16 -14.81 27.16
N LYS A 445 15.25 -14.22 27.66
CA LYS A 445 15.98 -13.17 26.97
C LYS A 445 16.56 -13.64 25.62
N LEU A 446 17.05 -14.87 25.55
CA LEU A 446 17.50 -15.49 24.30
C LEU A 446 16.34 -15.61 23.29
N ALA A 447 15.16 -16.08 23.73
CA ALA A 447 13.99 -16.19 22.88
C ALA A 447 13.56 -14.81 22.32
N GLU A 448 13.55 -13.77 23.17
CA GLU A 448 13.27 -12.40 22.78
C GLU A 448 14.30 -11.87 21.76
N LEU A 449 15.59 -12.08 21.98
CA LEU A 449 16.65 -11.63 21.09
C LEU A 449 16.60 -12.33 19.72
N LYS A 450 16.33 -13.63 19.69
CA LYS A 450 16.17 -14.39 18.45
C LYS A 450 14.98 -13.85 17.62
N THR A 451 13.84 -13.63 18.23
CA THR A 451 12.66 -13.09 17.52
C THR A 451 12.90 -11.66 17.04
N LYS A 452 13.60 -10.83 17.81
CA LYS A 452 14.05 -9.49 17.39
C LYS A 452 15.03 -9.53 16.23
N PHE A 453 15.92 -10.52 16.17
CA PHE A 453 16.82 -10.70 15.04
C PHE A 453 16.05 -10.92 13.75
N PHE A 454 15.07 -11.83 13.71
CA PHE A 454 14.27 -12.09 12.52
C PHE A 454 13.38 -10.91 12.14
N LYS A 455 12.85 -10.19 13.15
CA LYS A 455 12.15 -8.92 12.90
C LYS A 455 13.06 -7.88 12.26
N SER A 456 14.29 -7.70 12.79
CA SER A 456 15.23 -6.69 12.26
C SER A 456 15.73 -7.05 10.86
N LEU A 457 15.79 -8.33 10.50
CA LEU A 457 16.05 -8.76 9.12
C LEU A 457 14.98 -8.22 8.16
N MET A 458 13.71 -8.37 8.50
CA MET A 458 12.60 -7.82 7.72
C MET A 458 12.57 -6.29 7.76
N ALA A 459 12.99 -5.68 8.89
CA ALA A 459 13.06 -4.22 9.03
C ALA A 459 14.06 -3.57 8.07
N VAL A 460 15.17 -4.25 7.76
CA VAL A 460 16.12 -3.79 6.73
C VAL A 460 15.47 -3.79 5.35
N GLN A 461 14.73 -4.83 5.00
CA GLN A 461 14.00 -4.91 3.72
C GLN A 461 12.87 -3.86 3.65
N TRP A 462 12.14 -3.66 4.75
CA TRP A 462 11.11 -2.63 4.86
C TRP A 462 11.70 -1.23 4.68
N ALA A 463 12.81 -0.93 5.37
CA ALA A 463 13.49 0.36 5.25
C ALA A 463 14.01 0.61 3.83
N ALA A 464 14.28 -0.44 3.07
CA ALA A 464 14.67 -0.36 1.66
C ALA A 464 13.47 -0.35 0.69
N GLY A 465 12.22 -0.47 1.19
CA GLY A 465 11.01 -0.52 0.36
C GLY A 465 10.86 -1.82 -0.44
N GLN A 466 11.39 -2.93 0.06
CA GLN A 466 11.49 -4.21 -0.66
C GLN A 466 10.51 -5.29 -0.16
N VAL A 467 9.76 -5.05 0.91
CA VAL A 467 8.73 -6.00 1.40
C VAL A 467 7.53 -5.92 0.46
N ARG A 468 7.26 -7.02 -0.26
CA ARG A 468 6.22 -7.09 -1.29
C ARG A 468 5.37 -8.34 -1.15
#